data_2aabe126b2cd53cdad8b8064c086e364
#
_entry.id   2aabe126b2cd53cdad8b8064c086e364
#
_cell.length_a   1.000
_cell.length_b   1.000
_cell.length_c   1.000
_cell.angle_alpha   90.00
_cell.angle_beta   90.00
_cell.angle_gamma   90.00
#
_symmetry.space_group_name_H-M   'P 1'
#
loop_
_entity.id
_entity.type
_entity.pdbx_description
1 polymer ?
#
loop_
_entity_poly.entity_id
_entity_poly.type
_entity_poly.pdbx_seq_one_letter_code
_entity_poly.pdbx_strand_id
1 'polypeptide(L)'
;MNKVTLNLTVLAASILATIVYAQQPIDSSSPASGRATTVNDLAADPVAHLGEVAVVGVVAGVKAGQGFTIVDKREFADCGLSCLNEPDTQKIPVRWDGTPPKLQQTVRINGFLEKSDRGLVFSAKSITEADK
;
A
#
# COMPACT_ATOMS: atom_id res chain seq x y z
N MET A 1 -50.28 -0.41 -73.35
CA MET A 1 -48.98 -1.10 -73.50
C MET A 1 -47.92 -0.09 -73.22
N ASN A 2 -47.29 -0.11 -72.15
CA ASN A 2 -45.91 0.32 -71.93
C ASN A 2 -45.58 0.16 -70.40
N LYS A 3 -44.80 -0.84 -70.18
CA LYS A 3 -44.29 -1.15 -68.85
C LYS A 3 -43.20 -0.21 -68.54
N VAL A 4 -43.37 0.65 -67.51
CA VAL A 4 -42.29 1.42 -66.91
C VAL A 4 -41.87 0.70 -65.64
N THR A 5 -40.75 0.03 -65.69
CA THR A 5 -40.09 -0.59 -64.57
C THR A 5 -39.33 0.49 -63.82
N LEU A 6 -39.81 0.83 -62.67
CA LEU A 6 -39.13 1.75 -61.75
C LEU A 6 -38.16 0.95 -60.86
N ASN A 7 -36.88 1.03 -61.19
CA ASN A 7 -35.82 0.50 -60.36
C ASN A 7 -35.56 1.44 -59.17
N LEU A 8 -36.02 1.00 -58.00
CA LEU A 8 -35.70 1.69 -56.75
C LEU A 8 -34.44 1.06 -56.11
N THR A 9 -33.33 1.69 -56.41
CA THR A 9 -32.06 1.29 -55.81
C THR A 9 -31.99 1.88 -54.38
N VAL A 10 -32.23 1.05 -53.37
CA VAL A 10 -32.06 1.42 -51.99
C VAL A 10 -30.57 1.26 -51.64
N LEU A 11 -29.86 2.38 -51.52
CA LEU A 11 -28.52 2.42 -50.98
C LEU A 11 -28.63 2.34 -49.45
N ALA A 12 -28.42 1.16 -48.89
CA ALA A 12 -28.24 0.99 -47.45
C ALA A 12 -26.79 1.36 -47.10
N ALA A 13 -26.59 2.55 -46.59
CA ALA A 13 -25.32 2.96 -45.99
C ALA A 13 -25.22 2.36 -44.61
N SER A 14 -24.51 1.24 -44.49
CA SER A 14 -24.16 0.63 -43.23
C SER A 14 -23.02 1.45 -42.57
N ILE A 15 -23.35 2.26 -41.61
CA ILE A 15 -22.38 2.93 -40.76
C ILE A 15 -21.93 1.91 -39.70
N LEU A 16 -20.80 1.26 -39.93
CA LEU A 16 -20.09 0.46 -38.96
C LEU A 16 -19.42 1.44 -37.96
N ALA A 17 -20.10 1.73 -36.87
CA ALA A 17 -19.49 2.37 -35.72
C ALA A 17 -18.55 1.37 -35.05
N THR A 18 -17.27 1.39 -35.37
CA THR A 18 -16.24 0.69 -34.62
C THR A 18 -16.05 1.41 -33.30
N ILE A 19 -16.66 0.86 -32.25
CA ILE A 19 -16.35 1.27 -30.88
C ILE A 19 -14.96 0.73 -30.56
N VAL A 20 -13.96 1.59 -30.70
CA VAL A 20 -12.62 1.32 -30.17
C VAL A 20 -12.72 1.41 -28.65
N TYR A 21 -12.87 0.29 -28.00
CA TYR A 21 -12.62 0.21 -26.58
C TYR A 21 -11.12 0.43 -26.39
N ALA A 22 -10.76 1.66 -26.02
CA ALA A 22 -9.46 1.94 -25.50
C ALA A 22 -9.32 1.13 -24.20
N GLN A 23 -8.68 -0.03 -24.30
CA GLN A 23 -8.18 -0.75 -23.14
C GLN A 23 -7.12 0.15 -22.53
N GLN A 24 -7.51 0.91 -21.52
CA GLN A 24 -6.54 1.58 -20.66
C GLN A 24 -5.73 0.45 -20.00
N PRO A 25 -4.41 0.44 -20.15
CA PRO A 25 -3.59 -0.43 -19.36
C PRO A 25 -3.87 -0.05 -17.91
N ILE A 26 -4.35 -1.03 -17.14
CA ILE A 26 -4.43 -0.91 -15.70
C ILE A 26 -2.97 -0.98 -15.26
N ASP A 27 -2.31 0.18 -15.15
CA ASP A 27 -1.05 0.31 -14.47
C ASP A 27 -1.28 0.03 -12.98
N SER A 28 -1.35 -1.26 -12.66
CA SER A 28 -1.40 -1.79 -11.28
C SER A 28 -0.02 -1.77 -10.64
N SER A 29 0.76 -0.76 -10.85
CA SER A 29 2.06 -0.62 -10.22
C SER A 29 2.48 0.84 -10.03
N SER A 30 1.59 1.62 -9.40
CA SER A 30 2.08 2.72 -8.60
C SER A 30 2.18 2.21 -7.17
N PRO A 31 3.39 2.01 -6.64
CA PRO A 31 3.54 1.97 -5.20
C PRO A 31 3.00 3.31 -4.72
N ALA A 32 2.02 3.25 -3.84
CA ALA A 32 1.34 4.43 -3.31
C ALA A 32 2.38 5.50 -2.94
N SER A 33 2.60 6.47 -3.83
CA SER A 33 3.26 7.75 -3.54
C SER A 33 2.38 8.59 -2.61
N GLY A 34 1.43 7.93 -1.92
CA GLY A 34 0.60 8.46 -0.89
C GLY A 34 1.43 8.80 0.35
N ARG A 35 0.92 9.74 1.10
CA ARG A 35 1.43 10.09 2.43
C ARG A 35 1.52 8.81 3.28
N ALA A 36 2.71 8.50 3.78
CA ALA A 36 2.88 7.33 4.64
C ALA A 36 2.09 7.54 5.94
N THR A 37 1.44 6.50 6.39
CA THR A 37 0.73 6.45 7.67
C THR A 37 1.74 6.36 8.81
N THR A 38 1.44 6.95 9.95
CA THR A 38 2.28 6.79 11.15
C THR A 38 1.93 5.47 11.88
N VAL A 39 2.81 5.03 12.77
CA VAL A 39 2.54 3.84 13.60
C VAL A 39 1.31 4.06 14.47
N ASN A 40 1.16 5.24 15.06
CA ASN A 40 0.03 5.56 15.94
C ASN A 40 -1.29 5.64 15.16
N ASP A 41 -1.31 6.26 13.97
CA ASP A 41 -2.52 6.31 13.14
C ASP A 41 -2.97 4.90 12.74
N LEU A 42 -1.99 4.04 12.37
CA LEU A 42 -2.25 2.67 11.98
C LEU A 42 -2.76 1.81 13.15
N ALA A 43 -2.24 2.05 14.35
CA ALA A 43 -2.67 1.37 15.56
C ALA A 43 -4.05 1.85 16.07
N ALA A 44 -4.38 3.12 15.84
CA ALA A 44 -5.66 3.71 16.25
C ALA A 44 -6.85 3.16 15.47
N ASP A 45 -6.68 2.94 14.16
CA ASP A 45 -7.71 2.32 13.31
C ASP A 45 -7.11 1.31 12.32
N PRO A 46 -6.70 0.15 12.83
CA PRO A 46 -6.06 -0.87 11.99
C PRO A 46 -6.97 -1.42 10.89
N VAL A 47 -8.28 -1.38 11.09
CA VAL A 47 -9.23 -1.91 10.10
C VAL A 47 -9.28 -1.02 8.85
N ALA A 48 -9.17 0.28 9.02
CA ALA A 48 -9.10 1.23 7.90
C ALA A 48 -7.81 1.10 7.07
N HIS A 49 -6.79 0.44 7.62
CA HIS A 49 -5.48 0.29 7.01
C HIS A 49 -5.13 -1.15 6.61
N LEU A 50 -6.09 -2.09 6.72
CA LEU A 50 -5.85 -3.47 6.28
C LEU A 50 -5.54 -3.52 4.79
N GLY A 51 -4.60 -4.39 4.42
CA GLY A 51 -4.14 -4.53 3.05
C GLY A 51 -2.84 -3.77 2.77
N GLU A 52 -2.69 -3.26 1.56
CA GLU A 52 -1.47 -2.59 1.15
C GLU A 52 -1.39 -1.17 1.71
N VAL A 53 -0.36 -0.89 2.47
CA VAL A 53 -0.15 0.40 3.12
C VAL A 53 1.33 0.74 3.24
N ALA A 54 1.65 2.04 3.24
CA ALA A 54 2.97 2.56 3.56
C ALA A 54 2.97 3.12 4.98
N VAL A 55 3.92 2.69 5.81
CA VAL A 55 4.08 3.16 7.19
C VAL A 55 5.47 3.75 7.42
N VAL A 56 5.55 4.80 8.21
CA VAL A 56 6.82 5.36 8.70
C VAL A 56 6.93 5.13 10.19
N GLY A 57 8.08 4.63 10.61
CA GLY A 57 8.37 4.38 12.02
C GLY A 57 9.87 4.32 12.29
N VAL A 58 10.22 4.21 13.57
CA VAL A 58 11.59 4.02 14.03
C VAL A 58 11.80 2.56 14.43
N VAL A 59 12.91 1.98 14.00
CA VAL A 59 13.27 0.60 14.36
C VAL A 59 13.62 0.53 15.84
N ALA A 60 12.79 -0.15 16.59
CA ALA A 60 12.88 -0.26 18.04
C ALA A 60 13.49 -1.57 18.53
N GLY A 61 13.44 -2.60 17.69
CA GLY A 61 14.02 -3.90 17.98
C GLY A 61 14.21 -4.72 16.73
N VAL A 62 15.25 -5.54 16.71
CA VAL A 62 15.55 -6.44 15.58
C VAL A 62 15.57 -7.87 16.09
N LYS A 63 14.90 -8.78 15.40
CA LYS A 63 14.90 -10.19 15.69
C LYS A 63 15.40 -10.97 14.48
N ALA A 64 16.60 -11.50 14.63
CA ALA A 64 17.27 -12.21 13.54
C ALA A 64 16.37 -13.31 12.93
N GLY A 65 16.22 -13.32 11.62
CA GLY A 65 15.43 -14.31 10.88
C GLY A 65 13.90 -14.19 11.05
N GLN A 66 13.40 -13.16 11.73
CA GLN A 66 11.95 -12.97 11.94
C GLN A 66 11.46 -11.57 11.54
N GLY A 67 12.38 -10.60 11.44
CA GLY A 67 12.07 -9.23 11.13
C GLY A 67 12.45 -8.26 12.24
N PHE A 68 11.68 -7.21 12.41
CA PHE A 68 11.96 -6.15 13.38
C PHE A 68 10.65 -5.52 13.90
N THR A 69 10.77 -4.64 14.86
CA THR A 69 9.65 -3.91 15.45
C THR A 69 9.82 -2.42 15.20
N ILE A 70 8.75 -1.75 14.86
CA ILE A 70 8.72 -0.28 14.71
C ILE A 70 7.81 0.36 15.74
N VAL A 71 8.15 1.59 16.11
CA VAL A 71 7.37 2.49 16.97
C VAL A 71 7.15 3.82 16.26
N ASP A 72 6.23 4.63 16.76
CA ASP A 72 5.98 5.95 16.21
C ASP A 72 7.20 6.87 16.35
N LYS A 73 7.46 7.64 15.29
CA LYS A 73 8.59 8.59 15.27
C LYS A 73 8.49 9.66 16.35
N ARG A 74 7.28 10.14 16.65
CA ARG A 74 7.06 11.18 17.67
C ARG A 74 7.30 10.62 19.06
N GLU A 75 6.74 9.46 19.37
CA GLU A 75 6.97 8.80 20.66
C GLU A 75 8.46 8.51 20.86
N PHE A 76 9.13 8.01 19.82
CA PHE A 76 10.57 7.76 19.93
C PHE A 76 11.39 9.06 20.14
N ALA A 77 10.98 10.17 19.53
CA ALA A 77 11.64 11.47 19.73
C ALA A 77 11.48 12.00 21.15
N ASP A 78 10.36 11.71 21.81
CA ASP A 78 10.05 12.20 23.16
C ASP A 78 10.75 11.38 24.25
N CYS A 79 10.87 10.07 24.10
CA CYS A 79 11.35 9.18 25.16
C CYS A 79 12.41 8.16 24.73
N GLY A 80 12.78 8.12 23.46
CA GLY A 80 13.79 7.22 22.93
C GLY A 80 13.46 5.74 23.17
N LEU A 81 14.47 4.95 23.55
CA LEU A 81 14.29 3.53 23.84
C LEU A 81 13.49 3.25 25.12
N SER A 82 13.31 4.23 25.99
CA SER A 82 12.54 4.08 27.23
C SER A 82 11.07 3.77 26.94
N CYS A 83 10.51 4.33 25.88
CA CYS A 83 9.13 4.06 25.44
C CYS A 83 8.87 2.58 25.17
N LEU A 84 9.89 1.81 24.83
CA LEU A 84 9.71 0.41 24.51
C LEU A 84 9.20 -0.42 25.68
N ASN A 85 9.41 0.06 26.89
CA ASN A 85 8.96 -0.58 28.13
C ASN A 85 7.59 -0.06 28.59
N GLU A 86 7.11 1.03 27.98
CA GLU A 86 5.80 1.58 28.32
C GLU A 86 4.68 0.72 27.71
N PRO A 87 3.64 0.38 28.49
CA PRO A 87 2.54 -0.47 28.02
C PRO A 87 1.70 0.22 26.94
N ASP A 88 1.63 1.54 26.96
CA ASP A 88 0.80 2.33 26.05
C ASP A 88 1.48 2.60 24.70
N THR A 89 2.79 2.39 24.59
CA THR A 89 3.53 2.57 23.34
C THR A 89 3.12 1.54 22.32
N GLN A 90 2.59 2.03 21.19
CA GLN A 90 2.19 1.19 20.07
C GLN A 90 3.41 0.61 19.35
N LYS A 91 3.46 -0.71 19.24
CA LYS A 91 4.55 -1.46 18.62
C LYS A 91 3.99 -2.33 17.51
N ILE A 92 4.52 -2.20 16.31
CA ILE A 92 4.10 -3.02 15.18
C ILE A 92 5.25 -3.96 14.80
N PRO A 93 5.03 -5.27 14.92
CA PRO A 93 5.98 -6.25 14.42
C PRO A 93 5.96 -6.27 12.89
N VAL A 94 7.13 -6.19 12.28
CA VAL A 94 7.33 -6.23 10.84
C VAL A 94 8.01 -7.55 10.46
N ARG A 95 7.36 -8.34 9.64
CA ARG A 95 7.97 -9.51 9.01
C ARG A 95 8.82 -9.08 7.84
N TRP A 96 10.08 -9.51 7.86
CA TRP A 96 11.05 -9.20 6.82
C TRP A 96 12.10 -10.28 6.71
N ASP A 97 12.26 -10.85 5.53
CA ASP A 97 13.21 -11.94 5.27
C ASP A 97 14.59 -11.43 4.81
N GLY A 98 14.70 -10.16 4.49
CA GLY A 98 15.95 -9.53 4.07
C GLY A 98 16.82 -9.06 5.25
N THR A 99 17.86 -8.31 4.92
CA THR A 99 18.70 -7.67 5.94
C THR A 99 17.88 -6.65 6.72
N PRO A 100 17.72 -6.78 8.03
CA PRO A 100 16.94 -5.84 8.81
C PRO A 100 17.62 -4.46 8.88
N PRO A 101 16.83 -3.38 8.98
CA PRO A 101 17.37 -2.05 9.21
C PRO A 101 18.10 -1.97 10.56
N LYS A 102 18.88 -0.92 10.74
CA LYS A 102 19.59 -0.67 12.00
C LYS A 102 18.61 -0.21 13.09
N LEU A 103 18.92 -0.54 14.34
CA LEU A 103 18.22 0.03 15.49
C LEU A 103 18.23 1.56 15.45
N GLN A 104 17.13 2.17 15.84
CA GLN A 104 16.92 3.63 15.87
C GLN A 104 16.92 4.30 14.49
N GLN A 105 16.94 3.51 13.42
CA GLN A 105 16.79 4.03 12.06
C GLN A 105 15.33 4.37 11.79
N THR A 106 15.07 5.54 11.22
CA THR A 106 13.73 5.87 10.68
C THR A 106 13.58 5.21 9.31
N VAL A 107 12.53 4.46 9.15
CA VAL A 107 12.26 3.71 7.92
C VAL A 107 10.85 3.97 7.42
N ARG A 108 10.71 3.97 6.10
CA ARG A 108 9.45 3.87 5.39
C ARG A 108 9.32 2.45 4.87
N ILE A 109 8.23 1.81 5.20
CA ILE A 109 7.96 0.42 4.84
C ILE A 109 6.69 0.40 3.99
N ASN A 110 6.77 -0.21 2.81
CA ASN A 110 5.60 -0.54 2.03
C ASN A 110 5.34 -2.04 2.17
N GLY A 111 4.11 -2.42 2.40
CA GLY A 111 3.77 -3.81 2.61
C GLY A 111 2.29 -4.03 2.88
N PHE A 112 1.97 -5.15 3.48
CA PHE A 112 0.62 -5.55 3.85
C PHE A 112 0.44 -5.56 5.37
N LEU A 113 -0.62 -4.89 5.83
CA LEU A 113 -1.09 -4.99 7.20
C LEU A 113 -2.14 -6.09 7.29
N GLU A 114 -1.93 -7.00 8.19
CA GLU A 114 -2.84 -8.11 8.49
C GLU A 114 -3.19 -8.12 9.98
N LYS A 115 -4.42 -8.48 10.27
CA LYS A 115 -4.86 -8.77 11.64
C LYS A 115 -4.76 -10.26 11.88
N SER A 116 -4.02 -10.66 12.89
CA SER A 116 -3.92 -12.04 13.35
C SER A 116 -4.52 -12.20 14.75
N ASP A 117 -4.66 -13.42 15.23
CA ASP A 117 -5.10 -13.73 16.60
C ASP A 117 -4.16 -13.15 17.67
N ARG A 118 -2.93 -12.83 17.30
CA ARG A 118 -1.90 -12.25 18.18
C ARG A 118 -1.74 -10.74 18.05
N GLY A 119 -2.62 -10.07 17.28
CA GLY A 119 -2.57 -8.66 17.03
C GLY A 119 -2.23 -8.31 15.57
N LEU A 120 -1.77 -7.09 15.35
CA LEU A 120 -1.39 -6.61 14.03
C LEU A 120 -0.03 -7.17 13.62
N VAL A 121 0.09 -7.56 12.36
CA VAL A 121 1.34 -7.97 11.74
C VAL A 121 1.50 -7.25 10.41
N PHE A 122 2.66 -6.67 10.21
CA PHE A 122 3.00 -5.99 8.98
C PHE A 122 4.01 -6.82 8.18
N SER A 123 3.63 -7.27 6.99
CA SER A 123 4.51 -8.01 6.08
C SER A 123 5.13 -7.05 5.08
N ALA A 124 6.41 -6.71 5.26
CA ALA A 124 7.11 -5.76 4.41
C ALA A 124 7.38 -6.33 3.03
N LYS A 125 7.16 -5.51 1.99
CA LYS A 125 7.57 -5.75 0.60
C LYS A 125 8.85 -4.99 0.26
N SER A 126 8.95 -3.76 0.75
CA SER A 126 10.12 -2.91 0.55
C SER A 126 10.35 -2.00 1.76
N ILE A 127 11.59 -1.70 2.02
CA ILE A 127 12.03 -0.81 3.10
C ILE A 127 12.98 0.22 2.51
N THR A 128 12.74 1.48 2.83
CA THR A 128 13.63 2.59 2.49
C THR A 128 13.94 3.39 3.73
N GLU A 129 15.14 3.96 3.81
CA GLU A 129 15.46 4.92 4.84
C GLU A 129 14.59 6.16 4.67
N ALA A 130 13.95 6.61 5.73
CA ALA A 130 13.19 7.84 5.73
C ALA A 130 14.02 8.93 6.43
N ASP A 131 13.93 10.13 5.91
CA ASP A 131 14.64 11.30 6.47
C ASP A 131 14.24 11.51 7.94
N LYS A 132 15.25 11.94 8.71
CA LYS A 132 15.11 12.25 10.15
C LYS A 132 14.17 13.42 10.40
#